data_d68d2ad5a8c2ae0c92cb6a6accce6b48
#
_entry.id   d68d2ad5a8c2ae0c92cb6a6accce6b48
#
_cell.length_a   1.000
_cell.length_b   1.000
_cell.length_c   1.000
_cell.angle_alpha   90.00
_cell.angle_beta   90.00
_cell.angle_gamma   90.00
#
_symmetry.space_group_name_H-M   'P 1'
#
loop_
_entity.id
_entity.type
_entity.pdbx_description
1 polymer ?
#
loop_
_entity_poly.entity_id
_entity_poly.type
_entity_poly.pdbx_seq_one_letter_code
_entity_poly.pdbx_strand_id
1 'polypeptide(L)'
;MKQTDLLIIGAGPAGLTAAVYGRRQGFSVIVCESAVPGGQVALTGAIENMPGFSEITGSDLALKLNQHARDLGAVFTSGAERCFADTRRVQTKDEQWQAGAIIYAAGCQPRRLGVPGEAQLAGRGVSWCVACDGMFFRNRPVAVVGGGNSAFGAALSLSRLCSEVYLIHRSDRYRAQRQLIQAAQAQSNLTLLPHCTVEEILGQTKVEGIRIAGPEGEQVLEIAGIFPAIGMQPHTAPLQGQLSTDEAGFLLAGEDCRTAYPGFFVAGDVRVKPLRQIVTACADGAVAAEEAGQYLRSGV
;
A
#
# COMPACT_ATOMS: atom_id res chain seq x y z
N MET A 1 -19.99 26.11 -2.95
CA MET A 1 -19.75 24.64 -2.89
C MET A 1 -19.98 24.09 -4.28
N LYS A 2 -18.97 23.43 -4.85
CA LYS A 2 -19.04 22.79 -6.18
C LYS A 2 -19.80 21.45 -6.08
N GLN A 3 -20.34 20.97 -7.20
CA GLN A 3 -21.07 19.71 -7.25
C GLN A 3 -20.44 18.76 -8.27
N THR A 4 -20.54 17.46 -8.02
CA THR A 4 -20.15 16.39 -8.94
C THR A 4 -20.98 15.13 -8.66
N ASP A 5 -21.16 14.27 -9.65
CA ASP A 5 -21.83 12.99 -9.44
C ASP A 5 -20.95 12.08 -8.59
N LEU A 6 -19.68 11.91 -8.96
CA LEU A 6 -18.74 11.02 -8.31
C LEU A 6 -17.45 11.77 -7.90
N LEU A 7 -17.10 11.69 -6.64
CA LEU A 7 -15.84 12.19 -6.13
C LEU A 7 -14.97 11.03 -5.60
N ILE A 8 -13.70 11.01 -6.02
CA ILE A 8 -12.75 9.96 -5.70
C ILE A 8 -11.61 10.57 -4.88
N ILE A 9 -11.27 9.98 -3.75
CA ILE A 9 -10.18 10.42 -2.88
C ILE A 9 -9.00 9.47 -3.03
N GLY A 10 -7.92 9.96 -3.64
CA GLY A 10 -6.70 9.23 -3.97
C GLY A 10 -6.62 8.84 -5.45
N ALA A 11 -5.49 9.14 -6.08
CA ALA A 11 -5.18 8.82 -7.47
C ALA A 11 -4.18 7.67 -7.60
N GLY A 12 -4.26 6.67 -6.72
CA GLY A 12 -3.60 5.37 -6.89
C GLY A 12 -4.36 4.47 -7.88
N PRO A 13 -3.91 3.21 -8.10
CA PRO A 13 -4.56 2.30 -9.05
C PRO A 13 -6.06 2.12 -8.83
N ALA A 14 -6.51 2.04 -7.56
CA ALA A 14 -7.93 1.92 -7.24
C ALA A 14 -8.71 3.17 -7.67
N GLY A 15 -8.24 4.36 -7.28
CA GLY A 15 -8.92 5.61 -7.62
C GLY A 15 -8.91 5.93 -9.11
N LEU A 16 -7.79 5.68 -9.79
CA LEU A 16 -7.70 5.90 -11.24
C LEU A 16 -8.58 4.93 -12.02
N THR A 17 -8.66 3.65 -11.60
CA THR A 17 -9.59 2.69 -12.18
C THR A 17 -11.03 3.10 -11.93
N ALA A 18 -11.37 3.53 -10.70
CA ALA A 18 -12.70 4.04 -10.40
C ALA A 18 -13.06 5.26 -11.26
N ALA A 19 -12.12 6.16 -11.53
CA ALA A 19 -12.32 7.31 -12.40
C ALA A 19 -12.63 6.89 -13.84
N VAL A 20 -11.90 5.92 -14.39
CA VAL A 20 -12.16 5.35 -15.71
C VAL A 20 -13.57 4.78 -15.79
N TYR A 21 -13.97 3.94 -14.83
CA TYR A 21 -15.29 3.30 -14.82
C TYR A 21 -16.41 4.32 -14.62
N GLY A 22 -16.27 5.29 -13.70
CA GLY A 22 -17.26 6.34 -13.49
C GLY A 22 -17.47 7.22 -14.72
N ARG A 23 -16.39 7.61 -15.40
CA ARG A 23 -16.47 8.36 -16.66
C ARG A 23 -17.13 7.57 -17.79
N ARG A 24 -16.83 6.28 -17.92
CA ARG A 24 -17.46 5.39 -18.90
C ARG A 24 -18.96 5.21 -18.67
N GLN A 25 -19.42 5.35 -17.43
CA GLN A 25 -20.85 5.35 -17.08
C GLN A 25 -21.53 6.70 -17.30
N GLY A 26 -20.80 7.74 -17.75
CA GLY A 26 -21.34 9.06 -18.09
C GLY A 26 -21.37 10.06 -16.92
N PHE A 27 -20.87 9.69 -15.73
CA PHE A 27 -20.86 10.59 -14.57
C PHE A 27 -19.77 11.67 -14.68
N SER A 28 -20.03 12.84 -14.09
CA SER A 28 -18.98 13.81 -13.77
C SER A 28 -18.10 13.24 -12.66
N VAL A 29 -16.77 13.23 -12.88
CA VAL A 29 -15.80 12.61 -11.94
C VAL A 29 -14.74 13.62 -11.54
N ILE A 30 -14.60 13.82 -10.24
CA ILE A 30 -13.52 14.60 -9.61
C ILE A 30 -12.62 13.66 -8.85
N VAL A 31 -11.30 13.75 -9.06
CA VAL A 31 -10.28 13.00 -8.32
C VAL A 31 -9.48 13.96 -7.45
N CYS A 32 -9.53 13.76 -6.13
CA CYS A 32 -8.73 14.51 -5.16
C CYS A 32 -7.39 13.79 -4.91
N GLU A 33 -6.27 14.44 -5.19
CA GLU A 33 -4.93 13.89 -4.95
C GLU A 33 -4.01 14.93 -4.32
N SER A 34 -3.29 14.56 -3.26
CA SER A 34 -2.38 15.43 -2.52
C SER A 34 -0.94 15.41 -3.04
N ALA A 35 -0.61 14.42 -3.85
CA ALA A 35 0.73 14.19 -4.39
C ALA A 35 0.69 13.98 -5.91
N VAL A 36 1.71 13.31 -6.43
CA VAL A 36 1.72 12.90 -7.84
C VAL A 36 0.78 11.72 -8.04
N PRO A 37 -0.13 11.76 -9.05
CA PRO A 37 -0.99 10.63 -9.37
C PRO A 37 -0.21 9.34 -9.63
N GLY A 38 -0.76 8.21 -9.16
CA GLY A 38 -0.14 6.89 -9.23
C GLY A 38 0.04 6.24 -7.86
N GLY A 39 0.04 7.02 -6.77
CA GLY A 39 0.21 6.52 -5.41
C GLY A 39 1.53 5.76 -5.24
N GLN A 40 1.51 4.65 -4.48
CA GLN A 40 2.70 3.82 -4.24
C GLN A 40 3.34 3.27 -5.53
N VAL A 41 2.54 3.08 -6.57
CA VAL A 41 3.02 2.56 -7.86
C VAL A 41 4.04 3.49 -8.50
N ALA A 42 3.81 4.80 -8.43
CA ALA A 42 4.73 5.79 -9.01
C ALA A 42 6.14 5.76 -8.40
N LEU A 43 6.27 5.20 -7.18
CA LEU A 43 7.53 5.09 -6.44
C LEU A 43 8.20 3.71 -6.60
N THR A 44 7.55 2.78 -7.29
CA THR A 44 8.04 1.41 -7.51
C THR A 44 8.97 1.37 -8.71
N GLY A 45 10.02 0.57 -8.66
CA GLY A 45 10.94 0.35 -9.77
C GLY A 45 10.29 -0.47 -10.89
N ALA A 46 10.80 -1.64 -11.19
CA ALA A 46 10.22 -2.57 -12.15
C ALA A 46 8.99 -3.28 -11.56
N ILE A 47 7.96 -3.48 -12.37
CA ILE A 47 6.73 -4.20 -12.05
C ILE A 47 6.57 -5.31 -13.09
N GLU A 48 6.60 -6.57 -12.63
CA GLU A 48 6.51 -7.77 -13.46
C GLU A 48 5.21 -8.57 -13.20
N ASN A 49 4.39 -8.11 -12.25
CA ASN A 49 3.19 -8.80 -11.81
C ASN A 49 1.88 -8.06 -12.13
N MET A 50 1.91 -7.15 -13.10
CA MET A 50 0.71 -6.51 -13.64
C MET A 50 0.32 -7.17 -14.95
N PRO A 51 -0.80 -7.91 -15.02
CA PRO A 51 -1.23 -8.55 -16.26
C PRO A 51 -1.32 -7.57 -17.43
N GLY A 52 -0.80 -7.96 -18.59
CA GLY A 52 -0.70 -7.12 -19.78
C GLY A 52 0.68 -6.51 -20.00
N PHE A 53 1.58 -6.62 -19.01
CA PHE A 53 2.96 -6.19 -19.10
C PHE A 53 3.89 -7.31 -18.60
N SER A 54 4.88 -7.72 -19.40
CA SER A 54 5.95 -8.60 -18.92
C SER A 54 6.85 -7.87 -17.91
N GLU A 55 7.07 -6.58 -18.17
CA GLU A 55 7.76 -5.64 -17.31
C GLU A 55 7.30 -4.22 -17.66
N ILE A 56 7.12 -3.38 -16.67
CA ILE A 56 6.85 -1.94 -16.81
C ILE A 56 7.40 -1.21 -15.59
N THR A 57 7.90 0.02 -15.73
CA THR A 57 8.27 0.84 -14.57
C THR A 57 7.02 1.34 -13.86
N GLY A 58 7.11 1.52 -12.54
CA GLY A 58 5.99 2.06 -11.77
C GLY A 58 5.56 3.45 -12.22
N SER A 59 6.52 4.30 -12.58
CA SER A 59 6.24 5.63 -13.14
C SER A 59 5.49 5.57 -14.47
N ASP A 60 5.87 4.66 -15.38
CA ASP A 60 5.18 4.52 -16.67
C ASP A 60 3.77 3.96 -16.51
N LEU A 61 3.59 2.98 -15.61
CA LEU A 61 2.26 2.45 -15.30
C LEU A 61 1.36 3.52 -14.68
N ALA A 62 1.88 4.28 -13.72
CA ALA A 62 1.16 5.39 -13.10
C ALA A 62 0.75 6.46 -14.12
N LEU A 63 1.66 6.81 -15.03
CA LEU A 63 1.40 7.76 -16.12
C LEU A 63 0.29 7.24 -17.04
N LYS A 64 0.34 5.97 -17.47
CA LYS A 64 -0.69 5.36 -18.32
C LYS A 64 -2.07 5.34 -17.67
N LEU A 65 -2.15 4.96 -16.39
CA LEU A 65 -3.41 4.96 -15.64
C LEU A 65 -4.00 6.38 -15.49
N ASN A 66 -3.15 7.35 -15.16
CA ASN A 66 -3.55 8.74 -15.02
C ASN A 66 -4.01 9.33 -16.36
N GLN A 67 -3.27 9.09 -17.45
CA GLN A 67 -3.63 9.56 -18.77
C GLN A 67 -4.97 8.99 -19.22
N HIS A 68 -5.21 7.69 -19.02
CA HIS A 68 -6.48 7.05 -19.37
C HIS A 68 -7.68 7.70 -18.66
N ALA A 69 -7.55 7.99 -17.36
CA ALA A 69 -8.61 8.67 -16.62
C ALA A 69 -8.87 10.10 -17.16
N ARG A 70 -7.80 10.85 -17.50
CA ARG A 70 -7.87 12.21 -18.07
C ARG A 70 -8.48 12.23 -19.47
N ASP A 71 -8.11 11.30 -20.34
CA ASP A 71 -8.63 11.18 -21.71
C ASP A 71 -10.15 10.95 -21.71
N LEU A 72 -10.67 10.27 -20.69
CA LEU A 72 -12.10 10.10 -20.48
C LEU A 72 -12.77 11.32 -19.82
N GLY A 73 -12.01 12.36 -19.46
CA GLY A 73 -12.53 13.61 -18.92
C GLY A 73 -12.67 13.64 -17.40
N ALA A 74 -11.93 12.79 -16.65
CA ALA A 74 -11.82 12.96 -15.19
C ALA A 74 -11.02 14.24 -14.86
N VAL A 75 -11.53 15.04 -13.92
CA VAL A 75 -10.91 16.29 -13.48
C VAL A 75 -10.21 16.06 -12.15
N PHE A 76 -9.00 16.61 -12.01
CA PHE A 76 -8.18 16.45 -10.81
C PHE A 76 -8.12 17.76 -10.02
N THR A 77 -8.20 17.64 -8.70
CA THR A 77 -8.07 18.76 -7.75
C THR A 77 -7.13 18.41 -6.61
N SER A 78 -6.83 19.38 -5.75
CA SER A 78 -5.99 19.20 -4.57
C SER A 78 -6.56 18.12 -3.62
N GLY A 79 -5.70 17.51 -2.83
CA GLY A 79 -6.06 16.43 -1.92
C GLY A 79 -7.12 16.81 -0.88
N ALA A 80 -7.86 15.83 -0.44
CA ALA A 80 -8.87 16.00 0.60
C ALA A 80 -8.22 16.22 1.96
N GLU A 81 -8.52 17.34 2.62
CA GLU A 81 -8.13 17.61 4.01
C GLU A 81 -9.16 17.02 5.00
N ARG A 82 -10.45 17.09 4.63
CA ARG A 82 -11.56 16.53 5.42
C ARG A 82 -12.58 15.89 4.49
N CYS A 83 -13.12 14.77 4.93
CA CYS A 83 -14.18 14.06 4.24
C CYS A 83 -15.31 13.74 5.21
N PHE A 84 -16.54 14.05 4.84
CA PHE A 84 -17.75 13.84 5.63
C PHE A 84 -18.57 12.73 4.95
N ALA A 85 -18.52 11.54 5.52
CA ALA A 85 -19.12 10.36 4.91
C ALA A 85 -20.67 10.41 4.87
N ASP A 86 -21.29 10.96 5.93
CA ASP A 86 -22.72 11.10 6.10
C ASP A 86 -23.35 12.04 5.08
N THR A 87 -22.69 13.16 4.81
CA THR A 87 -23.20 14.21 3.90
C THR A 87 -22.56 14.18 2.53
N ARG A 88 -21.61 13.28 2.28
CA ARG A 88 -20.84 13.19 1.04
C ARG A 88 -20.19 14.52 0.63
N ARG A 89 -19.64 15.22 1.62
CA ARG A 89 -18.88 16.46 1.43
C ARG A 89 -17.39 16.22 1.54
N VAL A 90 -16.64 16.94 0.71
CA VAL A 90 -15.17 16.91 0.77
C VAL A 90 -14.66 18.34 0.79
N GLN A 91 -13.77 18.63 1.71
CA GLN A 91 -13.01 19.87 1.80
C GLN A 91 -11.58 19.59 1.34
N THR A 92 -11.13 20.30 0.34
CA THR A 92 -9.72 20.42 -0.05
C THR A 92 -9.16 21.74 0.47
N LYS A 93 -7.87 21.99 0.21
CA LYS A 93 -7.24 23.26 0.57
C LYS A 93 -7.96 24.48 -0.01
N ASP A 94 -8.42 24.35 -1.27
CA ASP A 94 -8.91 25.47 -2.06
C ASP A 94 -10.42 25.43 -2.29
N GLU A 95 -11.07 24.28 -2.10
CA GLU A 95 -12.43 24.05 -2.57
C GLU A 95 -13.25 23.19 -1.59
N GLN A 96 -14.57 23.36 -1.71
CA GLN A 96 -15.54 22.47 -1.06
C GLN A 96 -16.45 21.84 -2.12
N TRP A 97 -16.61 20.53 -1.99
CA TRP A 97 -17.39 19.71 -2.93
C TRP A 97 -18.54 19.02 -2.24
N GLN A 98 -19.69 18.98 -2.94
CA GLN A 98 -20.81 18.10 -2.66
C GLN A 98 -20.86 17.04 -3.74
N ALA A 99 -20.76 15.78 -3.37
CA ALA A 99 -20.80 14.66 -4.30
C ALA A 99 -22.13 13.89 -4.19
N GLY A 100 -22.58 13.33 -5.31
CA GLY A 100 -23.65 12.35 -5.33
C GLY A 100 -23.21 11.03 -4.68
N ALA A 101 -21.97 10.60 -4.99
CA ALA A 101 -21.30 9.47 -4.32
C ALA A 101 -19.80 9.76 -4.11
N ILE A 102 -19.19 9.09 -3.11
CA ILE A 102 -17.76 9.18 -2.84
C ILE A 102 -17.14 7.78 -2.89
N ILE A 103 -15.95 7.66 -3.53
CA ILE A 103 -15.08 6.50 -3.43
C ILE A 103 -13.80 6.92 -2.71
N TYR A 104 -13.58 6.37 -1.52
CA TYR A 104 -12.39 6.60 -0.72
C TYR A 104 -11.31 5.57 -1.09
N ALA A 105 -10.30 6.00 -1.82
CA ALA A 105 -9.23 5.17 -2.38
C ALA A 105 -7.83 5.69 -2.01
N ALA A 106 -7.68 6.25 -0.80
CA ALA A 106 -6.47 6.93 -0.34
C ALA A 106 -5.28 5.99 -0.08
N GLY A 107 -5.49 4.67 -0.14
CA GLY A 107 -4.44 3.67 0.02
C GLY A 107 -3.84 3.58 1.42
N CYS A 108 -2.63 3.02 1.50
CA CYS A 108 -1.86 2.90 2.72
C CYS A 108 -0.37 3.07 2.42
N GLN A 109 0.44 3.26 3.45
CA GLN A 109 1.89 3.29 3.33
C GLN A 109 2.54 2.31 4.31
N PRO A 110 3.73 1.78 4.00
CA PRO A 110 4.47 0.95 4.95
C PRO A 110 4.93 1.81 6.13
N ARG A 111 4.89 1.22 7.32
CA ARG A 111 5.56 1.81 8.49
C ARG A 111 7.06 1.74 8.27
N ARG A 112 7.74 2.85 8.53
CA ARG A 112 9.19 2.93 8.41
C ARG A 112 9.86 2.53 9.71
N LEU A 113 11.09 2.01 9.59
CA LEU A 113 11.94 1.75 10.75
C LEU A 113 12.37 3.07 11.42
N GLY A 114 12.52 4.13 10.63
CA GLY A 114 12.95 5.45 11.10
C GLY A 114 14.44 5.53 11.39
N VAL A 115 15.24 4.67 10.77
CA VAL A 115 16.69 4.60 10.98
C VAL A 115 17.46 5.29 9.86
N PRO A 116 18.71 5.75 10.11
CA PRO A 116 19.59 6.27 9.07
C PRO A 116 19.73 5.29 7.90
N GLY A 117 19.81 5.82 6.68
CA GLY A 117 19.93 5.03 5.45
C GLY A 117 18.60 4.55 4.86
N GLU A 118 17.51 4.39 5.65
CA GLU A 118 16.24 3.84 5.16
C GLU A 118 15.64 4.65 4.01
N ALA A 119 15.52 5.95 4.18
CA ALA A 119 14.93 6.82 3.16
C ALA A 119 15.84 6.98 1.92
N GLN A 120 17.15 7.05 2.14
CA GLN A 120 18.14 7.21 1.08
C GLN A 120 18.21 5.98 0.16
N LEU A 121 18.09 4.78 0.75
CA LEU A 121 18.25 3.50 0.05
C LEU A 121 16.90 2.85 -0.31
N ALA A 122 15.79 3.58 -0.15
CA ALA A 122 14.47 3.13 -0.60
C ALA A 122 14.48 2.84 -2.10
N GLY A 123 14.05 1.61 -2.52
CA GLY A 123 14.13 1.12 -3.89
C GLY A 123 15.55 0.77 -4.36
N ARG A 124 16.55 0.89 -3.49
CA ARG A 124 17.96 0.54 -3.77
C ARG A 124 18.48 -0.52 -2.79
N GLY A 125 17.61 -1.46 -2.44
CA GLY A 125 17.86 -2.52 -1.47
C GLY A 125 16.96 -2.46 -0.25
N VAL A 126 16.34 -1.33 0.07
CA VAL A 126 15.23 -1.26 1.02
C VAL A 126 13.92 -1.41 0.26
N SER A 127 13.16 -2.45 0.57
CA SER A 127 11.86 -2.74 -0.07
C SER A 127 10.82 -3.16 0.98
N TRP A 128 9.56 -2.86 0.70
CA TRP A 128 8.42 -3.27 1.53
C TRP A 128 7.53 -4.31 0.83
N CYS A 129 7.91 -4.78 -0.36
CA CYS A 129 7.14 -5.73 -1.15
C CYS A 129 8.02 -6.91 -1.61
N VAL A 130 7.95 -8.02 -0.88
CA VAL A 130 8.68 -9.25 -1.28
C VAL A 130 8.18 -9.81 -2.60
N ALA A 131 6.87 -9.77 -2.86
CA ALA A 131 6.29 -10.25 -4.10
C ALA A 131 6.70 -9.42 -5.34
N CYS A 132 7.07 -8.14 -5.11
CA CYS A 132 7.54 -7.24 -6.17
C CYS A 132 9.05 -7.41 -6.40
N ASP A 133 9.83 -7.35 -5.34
CA ASP A 133 11.27 -7.12 -5.41
C ASP A 133 12.11 -8.34 -5.01
N GLY A 134 11.50 -9.39 -4.44
CA GLY A 134 12.22 -10.55 -3.91
C GLY A 134 13.15 -11.21 -4.93
N MET A 135 12.76 -11.26 -6.20
CA MET A 135 13.54 -11.87 -7.28
C MET A 135 14.87 -11.15 -7.54
N PHE A 136 14.97 -9.83 -7.29
CA PHE A 136 16.22 -9.08 -7.47
C PHE A 136 17.31 -9.47 -6.46
N PHE A 137 16.94 -10.20 -5.40
CA PHE A 137 17.85 -10.66 -4.36
C PHE A 137 18.18 -12.15 -4.44
N ARG A 138 17.90 -12.79 -5.58
CA ARG A 138 18.19 -14.21 -5.79
C ARG A 138 19.67 -14.52 -5.50
N ASN A 139 19.91 -15.59 -4.70
CA ASN A 139 21.24 -16.04 -4.27
C ASN A 139 22.06 -14.96 -3.52
N ARG A 140 21.39 -13.99 -2.89
CA ARG A 140 22.03 -12.93 -2.09
C ARG A 140 21.47 -12.94 -0.67
N PRO A 141 22.24 -12.51 0.35
CA PRO A 141 21.76 -12.40 1.72
C PRO A 141 20.82 -11.21 1.88
N VAL A 142 19.76 -11.39 2.66
CA VAL A 142 18.75 -10.35 2.94
C VAL A 142 18.30 -10.36 4.39
N ALA A 143 17.73 -9.25 4.85
CA ALA A 143 17.09 -9.15 6.16
C ALA A 143 15.59 -8.86 6.02
N VAL A 144 14.80 -9.42 6.94
CA VAL A 144 13.39 -9.08 7.18
C VAL A 144 13.27 -8.55 8.59
N VAL A 145 12.55 -7.44 8.78
CA VAL A 145 12.33 -6.87 10.11
C VAL A 145 10.88 -6.97 10.49
N GLY A 146 10.58 -7.69 11.56
CA GLY A 146 9.21 -7.83 12.08
C GLY A 146 8.96 -9.14 12.80
N GLY A 147 7.80 -9.28 13.44
CA GLY A 147 7.45 -10.47 14.23
C GLY A 147 6.01 -10.94 14.05
N GLY A 148 5.29 -10.46 13.03
CA GLY A 148 3.93 -10.87 12.67
C GLY A 148 3.89 -11.83 11.49
N ASN A 149 2.69 -12.27 11.11
CA ASN A 149 2.48 -13.18 9.96
C ASN A 149 3.14 -12.66 8.67
N SER A 150 3.07 -11.37 8.40
CA SER A 150 3.68 -10.76 7.21
C SER A 150 5.20 -10.93 7.20
N ALA A 151 5.87 -10.74 8.34
CA ALA A 151 7.32 -10.87 8.44
C ALA A 151 7.77 -12.33 8.24
N PHE A 152 7.10 -13.28 8.90
CA PHE A 152 7.41 -14.70 8.74
C PHE A 152 7.09 -15.20 7.32
N GLY A 153 5.95 -14.79 6.73
CA GLY A 153 5.61 -15.09 5.34
C GLY A 153 6.63 -14.53 4.35
N ALA A 154 7.08 -13.29 4.56
CA ALA A 154 8.14 -12.65 3.79
C ALA A 154 9.46 -13.43 3.89
N ALA A 155 9.90 -13.77 5.11
CA ALA A 155 11.13 -14.52 5.35
C ALA A 155 11.09 -15.91 4.70
N LEU A 156 9.98 -16.63 4.81
CA LEU A 156 9.78 -17.93 4.16
C LEU A 156 9.75 -17.83 2.63
N SER A 157 9.21 -16.77 2.06
CA SER A 157 9.25 -16.55 0.63
C SER A 157 10.65 -16.25 0.13
N LEU A 158 11.39 -15.40 0.86
CA LEU A 158 12.77 -15.06 0.56
C LEU A 158 13.75 -16.22 0.77
N SER A 159 13.52 -17.13 1.74
CA SER A 159 14.38 -18.30 1.95
C SER A 159 14.42 -19.25 0.77
N ARG A 160 13.40 -19.24 -0.10
CA ARG A 160 13.37 -20.00 -1.35
C ARG A 160 14.18 -19.39 -2.49
N LEU A 161 14.55 -18.12 -2.36
CA LEU A 161 15.19 -17.33 -3.41
C LEU A 161 16.61 -16.92 -3.04
N CYS A 162 16.80 -16.51 -1.78
CA CYS A 162 18.02 -15.87 -1.27
C CYS A 162 18.99 -16.90 -0.68
N SER A 163 20.28 -16.56 -0.66
CA SER A 163 21.30 -17.42 -0.05
C SER A 163 21.14 -17.52 1.46
N GLU A 164 20.75 -16.43 2.10
CA GLU A 164 20.57 -16.33 3.54
C GLU A 164 19.50 -15.27 3.87
N VAL A 165 18.70 -15.53 4.90
CA VAL A 165 17.65 -14.63 5.38
C VAL A 165 17.79 -14.43 6.88
N TYR A 166 17.93 -13.19 7.31
CA TYR A 166 17.91 -12.81 8.73
C TYR A 166 16.54 -12.25 9.09
N LEU A 167 15.80 -12.89 10.02
CA LEU A 167 14.57 -12.36 10.56
C LEU A 167 14.83 -11.67 11.89
N ILE A 168 14.80 -10.35 11.89
CA ILE A 168 15.14 -9.49 13.02
C ILE A 168 13.87 -9.07 13.75
N HIS A 169 13.83 -9.28 15.06
CA HIS A 169 12.73 -8.85 15.90
C HIS A 169 13.19 -8.39 17.29
N ARG A 170 12.59 -7.28 17.75
CA ARG A 170 12.92 -6.61 19.02
C ARG A 170 12.64 -7.42 20.29
N SER A 171 11.92 -8.54 20.20
CA SER A 171 11.61 -9.42 21.33
C SER A 171 11.57 -10.89 20.88
N ASP A 172 11.49 -11.81 21.83
CA ASP A 172 11.27 -13.25 21.61
C ASP A 172 9.78 -13.60 21.44
N ARG A 173 8.87 -12.63 21.62
CA ARG A 173 7.42 -12.83 21.51
C ARG A 173 6.93 -12.50 20.11
N TYR A 174 6.88 -13.51 19.25
CA TYR A 174 6.33 -13.38 17.92
C TYR A 174 4.79 -13.39 17.95
N ARG A 175 4.17 -12.48 17.15
CA ARG A 175 2.72 -12.44 16.94
C ARG A 175 2.27 -13.28 15.74
N ALA A 176 3.20 -13.94 15.07
CA ALA A 176 2.91 -14.81 13.95
C ALA A 176 2.27 -16.11 14.42
N GLN A 177 1.51 -16.75 13.53
CA GLN A 177 0.95 -18.07 13.74
C GLN A 177 2.05 -19.09 13.99
N ARG A 178 1.83 -20.02 14.93
CA ARG A 178 2.81 -21.03 15.34
C ARG A 178 3.36 -21.85 14.16
N GLN A 179 2.50 -22.15 13.19
CA GLN A 179 2.90 -22.88 11.98
C GLN A 179 3.95 -22.14 11.15
N LEU A 180 3.82 -20.80 11.00
CA LEU A 180 4.80 -19.99 10.29
C LEU A 180 6.13 -19.92 11.03
N ILE A 181 6.10 -19.80 12.36
CA ILE A 181 7.30 -19.79 13.20
C ILE A 181 8.04 -21.12 13.03
N GLN A 182 7.36 -22.25 13.17
CA GLN A 182 7.94 -23.60 13.00
C GLN A 182 8.50 -23.81 11.59
N ALA A 183 7.78 -23.36 10.56
CA ALA A 183 8.25 -23.45 9.19
C ALA A 183 9.53 -22.62 8.95
N ALA A 184 9.62 -21.44 9.56
CA ALA A 184 10.84 -20.59 9.50
C ALA A 184 12.03 -21.23 10.23
N GLN A 185 11.79 -21.80 11.41
CA GLN A 185 12.82 -22.50 12.19
C GLN A 185 13.37 -23.76 11.49
N ALA A 186 12.59 -24.36 10.61
CA ALA A 186 13.00 -25.53 9.85
C ALA A 186 13.84 -25.21 8.59
N GLN A 187 13.96 -23.91 8.21
CA GLN A 187 14.78 -23.50 7.06
C GLN A 187 16.25 -23.39 7.46
N SER A 188 17.13 -24.06 6.73
CA SER A 188 18.57 -24.06 7.00
C SER A 188 19.28 -22.72 6.71
N ASN A 189 18.68 -21.91 5.84
CA ASN A 189 19.19 -20.59 5.43
C ASN A 189 18.39 -19.42 6.00
N LEU A 190 17.60 -19.63 7.07
CA LEU A 190 16.86 -18.59 7.75
C LEU A 190 17.23 -18.54 9.23
N THR A 191 17.83 -17.42 9.62
CA THR A 191 18.27 -17.18 11.01
C THR A 191 17.31 -16.22 11.71
N LEU A 192 16.74 -16.65 12.84
CA LEU A 192 15.93 -15.80 13.70
C LEU A 192 16.85 -15.03 14.66
N LEU A 193 16.73 -13.70 14.68
CA LEU A 193 17.46 -12.80 15.56
C LEU A 193 16.48 -12.09 16.51
N PRO A 194 16.06 -12.76 17.61
CA PRO A 194 15.23 -12.13 18.63
C PRO A 194 16.05 -11.12 19.45
N HIS A 195 15.35 -10.19 20.10
CA HIS A 195 15.94 -9.12 20.91
C HIS A 195 16.91 -8.22 20.13
N CYS A 196 16.78 -8.17 18.79
CA CYS A 196 17.61 -7.33 17.93
C CYS A 196 16.81 -6.21 17.31
N THR A 197 17.43 -5.04 17.18
CA THR A 197 16.89 -3.86 16.47
C THR A 197 17.87 -3.43 15.40
N VAL A 198 17.32 -2.92 14.28
CA VAL A 198 18.14 -2.28 13.24
C VAL A 198 18.39 -0.84 13.68
N GLU A 199 19.64 -0.43 13.72
CA GLU A 199 20.05 0.93 14.10
C GLU A 199 20.40 1.79 12.88
N GLU A 200 20.91 1.15 11.82
CA GLU A 200 21.33 1.85 10.60
C GLU A 200 21.33 0.89 9.41
N ILE A 201 20.98 1.41 8.23
CA ILE A 201 21.12 0.71 6.94
C ILE A 201 22.32 1.30 6.21
N LEU A 202 23.29 0.44 5.92
CA LEU A 202 24.60 0.83 5.39
C LEU A 202 24.64 0.73 3.86
N GLY A 203 25.30 1.68 3.23
CA GLY A 203 25.53 1.75 1.80
C GLY A 203 25.43 3.18 1.27
N GLN A 204 26.01 3.42 0.11
CA GLN A 204 25.95 4.75 -0.55
C GLN A 204 24.94 4.78 -1.70
N THR A 205 25.05 3.85 -2.62
CA THR A 205 24.20 3.77 -3.83
C THR A 205 23.15 2.66 -3.74
N LYS A 206 23.40 1.64 -2.93
CA LYS A 206 22.52 0.49 -2.65
C LYS A 206 22.80 -0.01 -1.25
N VAL A 207 21.93 -0.87 -0.73
CA VAL A 207 22.17 -1.57 0.53
C VAL A 207 23.39 -2.50 0.41
N GLU A 208 24.32 -2.37 1.35
CA GLU A 208 25.53 -3.17 1.47
C GLU A 208 25.59 -3.91 2.82
N GLY A 209 24.81 -3.45 3.80
CA GLY A 209 24.69 -4.07 5.10
C GLY A 209 23.72 -3.34 6.01
N ILE A 210 23.58 -3.84 7.22
CA ILE A 210 22.87 -3.20 8.33
C ILE A 210 23.66 -3.29 9.61
N ARG A 211 23.56 -2.27 10.45
CA ARG A 211 23.99 -2.32 11.85
C ARG A 211 22.77 -2.72 12.69
N ILE A 212 22.94 -3.73 13.50
CA ILE A 212 21.93 -4.19 14.46
C ILE A 212 22.48 -4.09 15.87
N ALA A 213 21.61 -3.81 16.84
CA ALA A 213 21.89 -3.94 18.26
C ALA A 213 21.12 -5.11 18.84
N GLY A 214 21.78 -5.94 19.65
CA GLY A 214 21.19 -7.13 20.26
C GLY A 214 21.86 -7.50 21.57
N PRO A 215 21.54 -8.67 22.16
CA PRO A 215 22.09 -9.12 23.45
C PRO A 215 23.60 -9.25 23.47
N GLU A 216 24.22 -9.51 22.31
CA GLU A 216 25.67 -9.65 22.16
C GLU A 216 26.37 -8.34 21.81
N GLY A 217 25.64 -7.22 21.85
CA GLY A 217 26.12 -5.90 21.44
C GLY A 217 25.74 -5.53 20.00
N GLU A 218 26.47 -4.54 19.47
CA GLU A 218 26.29 -4.10 18.08
C GLU A 218 27.04 -5.03 17.11
N GLN A 219 26.40 -5.36 16.00
CA GLN A 219 26.98 -6.17 14.93
C GLN A 219 26.60 -5.56 13.56
N VAL A 220 27.43 -5.82 12.58
CA VAL A 220 27.15 -5.50 11.17
C VAL A 220 26.86 -6.79 10.43
N LEU A 221 25.71 -6.85 9.77
CA LEU A 221 25.35 -7.92 8.85
C LEU A 221 25.51 -7.43 7.42
N GLU A 222 26.32 -8.12 6.64
CA GLU A 222 26.44 -7.87 5.21
C GLU A 222 25.22 -8.44 4.50
N ILE A 223 24.42 -7.58 3.92
CA ILE A 223 23.20 -7.95 3.18
C ILE A 223 23.04 -7.13 1.91
N ALA A 224 22.32 -7.67 0.95
CA ALA A 224 22.03 -6.99 -0.29
C ALA A 224 20.68 -6.26 -0.26
N GLY A 225 19.80 -6.64 0.66
CA GLY A 225 18.48 -6.02 0.79
C GLY A 225 17.86 -6.22 2.16
N ILE A 226 16.97 -5.30 2.51
CA ILE A 226 16.21 -5.32 3.76
C ILE A 226 14.72 -5.10 3.46
N PHE A 227 13.86 -5.90 4.12
CA PHE A 227 12.41 -5.89 3.99
C PHE A 227 11.75 -5.56 5.33
N PRO A 228 11.48 -4.27 5.64
CA PRO A 228 10.70 -3.92 6.82
C PRO A 228 9.26 -4.43 6.70
N ALA A 229 8.87 -5.33 7.60
CA ALA A 229 7.53 -5.94 7.68
C ALA A 229 6.91 -5.66 9.06
N ILE A 230 6.97 -4.39 9.50
CA ILE A 230 6.49 -3.90 10.80
C ILE A 230 5.07 -3.33 10.75
N GLY A 231 4.37 -3.55 9.64
CA GLY A 231 2.99 -3.17 9.40
C GLY A 231 2.84 -2.08 8.36
N MET A 232 1.57 -1.87 8.00
CA MET A 232 1.13 -0.82 7.08
C MET A 232 0.31 0.21 7.86
N GLN A 233 0.22 1.42 7.35
CA GLN A 233 -0.58 2.50 7.90
C GLN A 233 -1.55 3.00 6.83
N PRO A 234 -2.86 2.76 6.99
CA PRO A 234 -3.86 3.27 6.06
C PRO A 234 -4.02 4.79 6.18
N HIS A 235 -4.25 5.45 5.05
CA HIS A 235 -4.50 6.89 5.01
C HIS A 235 -5.98 7.19 5.31
N THR A 236 -6.33 7.29 6.59
CA THR A 236 -7.70 7.51 7.06
C THR A 236 -7.91 8.86 7.76
N ALA A 237 -6.86 9.67 7.90
CA ALA A 237 -6.90 10.95 8.61
C ALA A 237 -8.03 11.90 8.14
N PRO A 238 -8.33 12.08 6.83
CA PRO A 238 -9.42 12.94 6.38
C PRO A 238 -10.82 12.52 6.86
N LEU A 239 -11.01 11.25 7.22
CA LEU A 239 -12.29 10.71 7.72
C LEU A 239 -12.53 10.95 9.21
N GLN A 240 -11.48 11.27 9.97
CA GLN A 240 -11.58 11.58 11.41
C GLN A 240 -12.39 10.56 12.25
N GLY A 241 -12.25 9.26 11.92
CA GLY A 241 -12.90 8.19 12.67
C GLY A 241 -14.39 7.97 12.36
N GLN A 242 -14.93 8.54 11.30
CA GLN A 242 -16.34 8.38 10.91
C GLN A 242 -16.68 6.94 10.46
N LEU A 243 -15.71 6.17 9.97
CA LEU A 243 -15.91 4.80 9.51
C LEU A 243 -15.27 3.79 10.48
N SER A 244 -15.87 2.62 10.57
CA SER A 244 -15.32 1.51 11.35
C SER A 244 -14.02 0.99 10.74
N THR A 245 -13.07 0.63 11.60
CA THR A 245 -11.76 0.08 11.24
C THR A 245 -11.48 -1.23 11.96
N ASP A 246 -10.55 -2.01 11.43
CA ASP A 246 -9.92 -3.10 12.17
C ASP A 246 -8.90 -2.55 13.21
N GLU A 247 -8.27 -3.46 13.96
CA GLU A 247 -7.24 -3.12 14.97
C GLU A 247 -5.99 -2.43 14.37
N ALA A 248 -5.74 -2.62 13.07
CA ALA A 248 -4.62 -1.99 12.36
C ALA A 248 -4.98 -0.63 11.74
N GLY A 249 -6.26 -0.22 11.81
CA GLY A 249 -6.79 1.04 11.32
C GLY A 249 -7.30 1.00 9.87
N PHE A 250 -7.38 -0.18 9.23
CA PHE A 250 -7.95 -0.35 7.90
C PHE A 250 -9.47 -0.27 7.93
N LEU A 251 -10.06 0.41 6.93
CA LEU A 251 -11.49 0.60 6.82
C LEU A 251 -12.23 -0.73 6.56
N LEU A 252 -13.34 -0.95 7.26
CA LEU A 252 -14.19 -2.11 7.06
C LEU A 252 -15.11 -1.86 5.86
N ALA A 253 -14.92 -2.63 4.79
CA ALA A 253 -15.80 -2.70 3.63
C ALA A 253 -15.72 -4.11 3.04
N GLY A 254 -16.84 -4.63 2.56
CA GLY A 254 -16.92 -5.94 1.92
C GLY A 254 -16.35 -5.96 0.49
N GLU A 255 -16.52 -7.07 -0.20
CA GLU A 255 -16.09 -7.21 -1.60
C GLU A 255 -16.86 -6.29 -2.55
N ASP A 256 -18.03 -5.82 -2.15
CA ASP A 256 -18.84 -4.79 -2.80
C ASP A 256 -18.33 -3.35 -2.54
N CYS A 257 -17.28 -3.18 -1.77
CA CYS A 257 -16.71 -1.88 -1.40
C CYS A 257 -17.67 -0.94 -0.65
N ARG A 258 -18.85 -1.40 -0.22
CA ARG A 258 -19.87 -0.60 0.47
C ARG A 258 -19.47 -0.35 1.93
N THR A 259 -19.94 0.77 2.46
CA THR A 259 -19.80 1.13 3.88
C THR A 259 -21.18 1.26 4.55
N ALA A 260 -21.20 1.57 5.82
CA ALA A 260 -22.44 1.88 6.54
C ALA A 260 -23.14 3.16 6.05
N TYR A 261 -22.45 4.02 5.31
CA TYR A 261 -23.02 5.25 4.78
C TYR A 261 -23.42 5.07 3.31
N PRO A 262 -24.72 5.18 2.96
CA PRO A 262 -25.18 5.11 1.59
C PRO A 262 -24.49 6.14 0.68
N GLY A 263 -24.01 5.69 -0.49
CA GLY A 263 -23.27 6.53 -1.42
C GLY A 263 -21.80 6.79 -1.04
N PHE A 264 -21.30 6.09 0.01
CA PHE A 264 -19.89 6.16 0.39
C PHE A 264 -19.25 4.77 0.28
N PHE A 265 -18.21 4.65 -0.55
CA PHE A 265 -17.52 3.41 -0.89
C PHE A 265 -16.05 3.50 -0.52
N VAL A 266 -15.42 2.35 -0.26
CA VAL A 266 -13.99 2.25 0.09
C VAL A 266 -13.31 1.24 -0.81
N ALA A 267 -12.24 1.65 -1.50
CA ALA A 267 -11.55 0.82 -2.49
C ALA A 267 -10.03 0.80 -2.28
N GLY A 268 -9.39 -0.29 -2.66
CA GLY A 268 -7.95 -0.45 -2.64
C GLY A 268 -7.38 -0.71 -1.24
N ASP A 269 -6.12 -0.36 -1.08
CA ASP A 269 -5.30 -0.81 0.05
C ASP A 269 -5.64 -0.14 1.39
N VAL A 270 -6.53 0.83 1.41
CA VAL A 270 -7.02 1.49 2.63
C VAL A 270 -8.04 0.62 3.38
N ARG A 271 -8.66 -0.37 2.71
CA ARG A 271 -9.63 -1.28 3.32
C ARG A 271 -9.00 -2.58 3.83
N VAL A 272 -9.72 -3.27 4.69
CA VAL A 272 -9.38 -4.65 5.11
C VAL A 272 -9.44 -5.57 3.90
N LYS A 273 -8.34 -6.21 3.56
CA LYS A 273 -8.25 -7.19 2.47
C LYS A 273 -7.04 -8.11 2.65
N PRO A 274 -7.10 -9.35 2.12
CA PRO A 274 -6.03 -10.34 2.29
C PRO A 274 -4.80 -10.04 1.44
N LEU A 275 -4.96 -9.42 0.27
CA LEU A 275 -3.89 -9.16 -0.69
C LEU A 275 -3.91 -7.70 -1.16
N ARG A 276 -2.78 -7.01 -1.00
CA ARG A 276 -2.56 -5.64 -1.46
C ARG A 276 -1.60 -5.67 -2.64
N GLN A 277 -2.16 -5.57 -3.84
CA GLN A 277 -1.45 -5.55 -5.12
C GLN A 277 -2.14 -4.57 -6.07
N ILE A 278 -1.43 -4.15 -7.13
CA ILE A 278 -1.97 -3.22 -8.14
C ILE A 278 -3.25 -3.78 -8.74
N VAL A 279 -3.24 -5.06 -9.16
CA VAL A 279 -4.39 -5.71 -9.78
C VAL A 279 -5.61 -5.78 -8.85
N THR A 280 -5.41 -6.07 -7.54
CA THR A 280 -6.51 -6.10 -6.57
C THR A 280 -7.01 -4.72 -6.21
N ALA A 281 -6.16 -3.69 -6.25
CA ALA A 281 -6.57 -2.31 -6.09
C ALA A 281 -7.40 -1.82 -7.29
N CYS A 282 -6.99 -2.17 -8.52
CA CYS A 282 -7.78 -1.89 -9.72
C CYS A 282 -9.16 -2.58 -9.68
N ALA A 283 -9.21 -3.86 -9.26
CA ALA A 283 -10.46 -4.60 -9.12
C ALA A 283 -11.42 -3.89 -8.15
N ASP A 284 -10.94 -3.49 -6.96
CA ASP A 284 -11.74 -2.72 -6.00
C ASP A 284 -12.25 -1.41 -6.61
N GLY A 285 -11.41 -0.69 -7.36
CA GLY A 285 -11.79 0.56 -8.02
C GLY A 285 -12.92 0.36 -9.02
N ALA A 286 -12.88 -0.73 -9.79
CA ALA A 286 -13.94 -1.09 -10.74
C ALA A 286 -15.25 -1.43 -10.02
N VAL A 287 -15.18 -2.28 -8.97
CA VAL A 287 -16.35 -2.67 -8.16
C VAL A 287 -16.97 -1.44 -7.51
N ALA A 288 -16.17 -0.61 -6.83
CA ALA A 288 -16.66 0.58 -6.15
C ALA A 288 -17.34 1.57 -7.10
N ALA A 289 -16.80 1.73 -8.32
CA ALA A 289 -17.41 2.62 -9.33
C ALA A 289 -18.72 2.05 -9.87
N GLU A 290 -18.83 0.73 -10.05
CA GLU A 290 -20.08 0.09 -10.48
C GLU A 290 -21.17 0.24 -9.41
N GLU A 291 -20.82 -0.02 -8.15
CA GLU A 291 -21.71 0.15 -7.00
C GLU A 291 -22.15 1.61 -6.80
N ALA A 292 -21.20 2.56 -6.95
CA ALA A 292 -21.50 3.99 -6.91
C ALA A 292 -22.43 4.40 -8.06
N GLY A 293 -22.23 3.84 -9.25
CA GLY A 293 -23.10 4.10 -10.41
C GLY A 293 -24.53 3.57 -10.22
N GLN A 294 -24.69 2.39 -9.62
CA GLN A 294 -26.01 1.85 -9.25
C GLN A 294 -26.70 2.76 -8.24
N TYR A 295 -25.98 3.18 -7.21
CA TYR A 295 -26.48 4.11 -6.20
C TYR A 295 -26.93 5.45 -6.81
N LEU A 296 -26.13 6.06 -7.68
CA LEU A 296 -26.46 7.34 -8.32
C LEU A 296 -27.69 7.23 -9.22
N ARG A 297 -27.88 6.10 -9.90
CA ARG A 297 -29.08 5.86 -10.77
C ARG A 297 -30.33 5.55 -9.98
N SER A 298 -30.22 5.03 -8.75
CA SER A 298 -31.40 4.72 -7.91
C SER A 298 -32.11 5.96 -7.38
N GLY A 299 -31.50 7.14 -7.44
CA GLY A 299 -32.09 8.41 -6.99
C GLY A 299 -32.30 8.52 -5.48
N VAL A 300 -31.61 7.70 -4.68
CA VAL A 300 -31.70 7.67 -3.21
C VAL A 300 -30.75 8.68 -2.57
#